data_6bd65b83138a33e45b03ce32dffb07c1
#
_entry.id   6bd65b83138a33e45b03ce32dffb07c1
#
_cell.length_a   1.000
_cell.length_b   1.000
_cell.length_c   1.000
_cell.angle_alpha   90.00
_cell.angle_beta   90.00
_cell.angle_gamma   90.00
#
_symmetry.space_group_name_H-M   'P 1'
#
loop_
_entity.id
_entity.type
_entity.pdbx_description
1 polymer ?
#
loop_
_entity_poly.entity_id
_entity_poly.type
_entity_poly.pdbx_seq_one_letter_code
_entity_poly.pdbx_strand_id
1 'polypeptide(L)'
;VAGDRFEAAMLDDGTRVEADVVVVAIGAAPATGWLEGSGLQLDDGVVCDAALAAVGAERVVAAGDVARWPNPLFGGLAMRVEHWTNAVEAGAAAARTLLRGSGPETAYRAVPSVWSDHFGVRLQTVGLPALADRIEVVEGSVEERRFCAVATRAGRLIGAVAYAMPKALVRYRIRLARGAYLEQPAGTASGAAA
;
A
#
# COMPACT_ATOMS: atom_id res chain seq x y z
N VAL A 1 -21.62 21.60 -17.78
CA VAL A 1 -22.48 22.06 -16.66
C VAL A 1 -23.19 23.34 -17.13
N ALA A 2 -24.53 23.31 -17.23
CA ALA A 2 -25.33 24.49 -17.46
C ALA A 2 -25.95 24.92 -16.11
N GLY A 3 -25.52 26.09 -15.59
CA GLY A 3 -25.88 26.52 -14.24
C GLY A 3 -25.23 25.64 -13.14
N ASP A 4 -25.93 25.45 -12.03
CA ASP A 4 -25.43 24.67 -10.88
C ASP A 4 -25.75 23.15 -10.96
N ARG A 5 -26.23 22.65 -12.11
CA ARG A 5 -26.62 21.27 -12.30
C ARG A 5 -25.66 20.55 -13.24
N PHE A 6 -25.23 19.34 -12.82
CA PHE A 6 -24.52 18.42 -13.69
C PHE A 6 -25.47 17.83 -14.73
N GLU A 7 -25.06 17.76 -15.98
CA GLU A 7 -25.88 17.22 -17.09
C GLU A 7 -25.23 16.01 -17.76
N ALA A 8 -23.94 16.03 -17.93
CA ALA A 8 -23.22 14.96 -18.61
C ALA A 8 -21.70 14.97 -18.31
N ALA A 9 -21.07 13.81 -18.41
CA ALA A 9 -19.63 13.65 -18.53
C ALA A 9 -19.25 13.49 -20.01
N MET A 10 -18.14 14.12 -20.40
CA MET A 10 -17.49 13.92 -21.70
C MET A 10 -16.29 13.02 -21.49
N LEU A 11 -16.22 11.89 -22.21
CA LEU A 11 -15.07 10.98 -22.21
C LEU A 11 -14.02 11.45 -23.22
N ASP A 12 -12.79 10.96 -23.09
CA ASP A 12 -11.66 11.33 -23.96
C ASP A 12 -11.87 10.96 -25.43
N ASP A 13 -12.68 9.94 -25.70
CA ASP A 13 -13.09 9.53 -27.05
C ASP A 13 -14.22 10.40 -27.66
N GLY A 14 -14.67 11.43 -26.94
CA GLY A 14 -15.77 12.30 -27.33
C GLY A 14 -17.17 11.78 -26.97
N THR A 15 -17.27 10.60 -26.35
CA THR A 15 -18.57 10.05 -25.90
C THR A 15 -19.16 10.91 -24.80
N ARG A 16 -20.44 11.31 -24.95
CA ARG A 16 -21.21 12.04 -23.95
C ARG A 16 -22.07 11.06 -23.14
N VAL A 17 -21.83 11.00 -21.83
CA VAL A 17 -22.60 10.17 -20.89
C VAL A 17 -23.50 11.10 -20.07
N GLU A 18 -24.80 11.04 -20.30
CA GLU A 18 -25.79 11.79 -19.53
C GLU A 18 -25.96 11.21 -18.13
N ALA A 19 -25.99 12.07 -17.12
CA ALA A 19 -26.20 11.68 -15.74
C ALA A 19 -26.71 12.85 -14.91
N ASP A 20 -27.61 12.59 -13.97
CA ASP A 20 -28.07 13.57 -12.99
C ASP A 20 -27.14 13.65 -11.77
N VAL A 21 -26.38 12.58 -11.49
CA VAL A 21 -25.47 12.47 -10.37
C VAL A 21 -24.15 11.81 -10.83
N VAL A 22 -23.04 12.36 -10.38
CA VAL A 22 -21.71 11.80 -10.61
C VAL A 22 -21.07 11.48 -9.27
N VAL A 23 -20.54 10.26 -9.16
CA VAL A 23 -19.71 9.86 -8.02
C VAL A 23 -18.25 9.80 -8.46
N VAL A 24 -17.42 10.65 -7.83
CA VAL A 24 -15.97 10.69 -8.08
C VAL A 24 -15.27 9.83 -7.04
N ALA A 25 -14.65 8.72 -7.47
CA ALA A 25 -13.95 7.75 -6.62
C ALA A 25 -12.62 7.34 -7.28
N ILE A 26 -11.76 8.34 -7.52
CA ILE A 26 -10.50 8.20 -8.29
C ILE A 26 -9.24 8.30 -7.41
N GLY A 27 -9.36 8.09 -6.11
CA GLY A 27 -8.27 8.15 -5.14
C GLY A 27 -8.35 9.38 -4.23
N ALA A 28 -7.36 9.54 -3.38
CA ALA A 28 -7.24 10.62 -2.42
C ALA A 28 -5.86 11.29 -2.49
N ALA A 29 -5.82 12.58 -2.21
CA ALA A 29 -4.58 13.32 -1.98
C ALA A 29 -4.39 13.55 -0.47
N PRO A 30 -3.17 13.49 0.05
CA PRO A 30 -2.92 13.76 1.46
C PRO A 30 -3.22 15.23 1.78
N ALA A 31 -4.01 15.47 2.83
CA ALA A 31 -4.39 16.82 3.25
C ALA A 31 -3.25 17.51 4.03
N THR A 32 -2.17 17.87 3.35
CA THR A 32 -0.95 18.46 3.94
C THR A 32 -0.83 19.96 3.77
N GLY A 33 -1.74 20.63 3.04
CA GLY A 33 -1.65 22.07 2.75
C GLY A 33 -1.54 22.95 4.00
N TRP A 34 -2.15 22.59 5.12
CA TRP A 34 -2.05 23.30 6.39
C TRP A 34 -0.66 23.22 7.07
N LEU A 35 0.20 22.32 6.58
CA LEU A 35 1.59 22.14 7.04
C LEU A 35 2.60 22.93 6.20
N GLU A 36 2.17 23.57 5.14
CA GLU A 36 3.05 24.41 4.32
C GLU A 36 3.70 25.52 5.16
N GLY A 37 4.99 25.73 5.00
CA GLY A 37 5.74 26.70 5.78
C GLY A 37 6.08 26.28 7.23
N SER A 38 5.69 25.08 7.68
CA SER A 38 5.99 24.56 9.02
C SER A 38 7.43 24.08 9.21
N GLY A 39 8.21 23.95 8.12
CA GLY A 39 9.55 23.36 8.13
C GLY A 39 9.55 21.84 7.94
N LEU A 40 8.38 21.18 7.94
CA LEU A 40 8.27 19.76 7.63
C LEU A 40 8.51 19.52 6.13
N GLN A 41 9.18 18.43 5.80
CA GLN A 41 9.30 18.00 4.43
C GLN A 41 8.00 17.33 3.98
N LEU A 42 7.38 17.90 2.92
CA LEU A 42 6.13 17.41 2.32
C LEU A 42 6.40 16.91 0.91
N ASP A 43 6.05 15.67 0.62
CA ASP A 43 6.11 15.06 -0.71
C ASP A 43 5.15 13.86 -0.74
N ASP A 44 4.00 14.02 -1.38
CA ASP A 44 2.89 13.06 -1.31
C ASP A 44 2.62 12.58 0.12
N GLY A 45 2.49 13.53 1.06
CA GLY A 45 2.35 13.31 2.49
C GLY A 45 3.47 13.99 3.30
N VAL A 46 3.50 13.70 4.59
CA VAL A 46 4.61 14.09 5.48
C VAL A 46 5.74 13.08 5.32
N VAL A 47 6.90 13.55 4.87
CA VAL A 47 8.07 12.68 4.72
C VAL A 47 8.60 12.30 6.09
N CYS A 48 8.70 10.99 6.32
CA CYS A 48 9.18 10.42 7.57
C CYS A 48 10.40 9.54 7.34
N ASP A 49 11.15 9.31 8.41
CA ASP A 49 12.11 8.22 8.47
C ASP A 49 11.43 6.85 8.66
N ALA A 50 12.21 5.78 8.75
CA ALA A 50 11.69 4.42 8.91
C ALA A 50 10.91 4.21 10.23
N ALA A 51 11.06 5.08 11.21
CA ALA A 51 10.36 5.03 12.50
C ALA A 51 9.15 5.97 12.57
N LEU A 52 8.72 6.54 11.44
CA LEU A 52 7.62 7.51 11.33
C LEU A 52 7.92 8.87 11.98
N ALA A 53 9.18 9.19 12.29
CA ALA A 53 9.58 10.53 12.69
C ALA A 53 9.61 11.45 11.46
N ALA A 54 8.96 12.61 11.56
CA ALA A 54 8.85 13.55 10.44
C ALA A 54 10.20 14.22 10.16
N VAL A 55 10.59 14.27 8.90
CA VAL A 55 11.81 14.98 8.47
C VAL A 55 11.58 16.48 8.52
N GLY A 56 12.53 17.20 9.13
CA GLY A 56 12.50 18.66 9.25
C GLY A 56 12.02 19.18 10.59
N ALA A 57 11.61 18.32 11.54
CA ALA A 57 11.25 18.74 12.88
C ALA A 57 11.61 17.68 13.94
N GLU A 58 11.98 18.12 15.13
CA GLU A 58 12.23 17.24 16.26
C GLU A 58 10.92 16.92 17.00
N ARG A 59 10.79 15.67 17.48
CA ARG A 59 9.66 15.22 18.29
C ARG A 59 8.30 15.34 17.58
N VAL A 60 8.31 15.29 16.27
CA VAL A 60 7.13 15.22 15.43
C VAL A 60 7.09 13.87 14.73
N VAL A 61 5.95 13.23 14.71
CA VAL A 61 5.70 11.98 13.99
C VAL A 61 4.46 12.13 13.11
N ALA A 62 4.38 11.32 12.05
CA ALA A 62 3.17 11.21 11.26
C ALA A 62 2.69 9.75 11.20
N ALA A 63 1.38 9.52 11.13
CA ALA A 63 0.80 8.20 11.09
C ALA A 63 -0.45 8.16 10.18
N GLY A 64 -0.77 6.99 9.65
CA GLY A 64 -1.90 6.78 8.76
C GLY A 64 -1.67 7.35 7.36
N ASP A 65 -2.75 7.75 6.70
CA ASP A 65 -2.79 8.12 5.29
C ASP A 65 -1.89 9.30 4.91
N VAL A 66 -1.53 10.13 5.88
CA VAL A 66 -0.68 11.31 5.68
C VAL A 66 0.82 10.98 5.74
N ALA A 67 1.20 9.84 6.33
CA ALA A 67 2.60 9.47 6.54
C ALA A 67 3.20 8.80 5.30
N ARG A 68 4.33 9.32 4.82
CA ARG A 68 5.16 8.70 3.79
C ARG A 68 6.51 8.30 4.38
N TRP A 69 6.79 7.00 4.41
CA TRP A 69 7.98 6.48 5.07
C TRP A 69 8.67 5.39 4.25
N PRO A 70 10.00 5.20 4.40
CA PRO A 70 10.71 4.07 3.81
C PRO A 70 10.42 2.80 4.61
N ASN A 71 9.80 1.80 3.96
CA ASN A 71 9.45 0.56 4.63
C ASN A 71 10.58 -0.47 4.55
N PRO A 72 11.18 -0.88 5.68
CA PRO A 72 12.30 -1.82 5.69
C PRO A 72 11.96 -3.20 5.11
N LEU A 73 10.72 -3.67 5.20
CA LEU A 73 10.31 -4.97 4.63
C LEU A 73 10.35 -5.00 3.11
N PHE A 74 10.34 -3.84 2.47
CA PHE A 74 10.35 -3.68 1.01
C PHE A 74 11.61 -2.94 0.54
N GLY A 75 12.76 -3.18 1.22
CA GLY A 75 14.05 -2.61 0.80
C GLY A 75 14.14 -1.09 0.98
N GLY A 76 13.40 -0.51 1.90
CA GLY A 76 13.37 0.94 2.12
C GLY A 76 12.56 1.70 1.07
N LEU A 77 11.69 1.03 0.31
CA LEU A 77 10.78 1.68 -0.61
C LEU A 77 9.93 2.71 0.14
N ALA A 78 10.03 3.97 -0.26
CA ALA A 78 9.17 5.02 0.27
C ALA A 78 7.73 4.79 -0.19
N MET A 79 6.80 4.75 0.76
CA MET A 79 5.40 4.48 0.48
C MET A 79 4.49 5.30 1.39
N ARG A 80 3.30 5.58 0.90
CA ARG A 80 2.15 6.08 1.64
C ARG A 80 1.03 5.06 1.47
N VAL A 81 0.41 4.64 2.55
CA VAL A 81 -0.57 3.53 2.56
C VAL A 81 -1.87 4.00 3.18
N GLU A 82 -2.90 4.10 2.35
CA GLU A 82 -4.25 4.60 2.69
C GLU A 82 -5.17 3.45 3.15
N HIS A 83 -4.67 2.61 4.08
CA HIS A 83 -5.43 1.48 4.59
C HIS A 83 -5.76 1.66 6.07
N TRP A 84 -6.99 1.33 6.46
CA TRP A 84 -7.45 1.37 7.85
C TRP A 84 -6.48 0.66 8.82
N THR A 85 -6.05 -0.56 8.47
CA THR A 85 -5.11 -1.33 9.29
C THR A 85 -3.77 -0.62 9.44
N ASN A 86 -3.28 0.01 8.37
CA ASN A 86 -2.05 0.79 8.40
C ASN A 86 -2.17 2.00 9.34
N ALA A 87 -3.30 2.71 9.30
CA ALA A 87 -3.50 3.88 10.17
C ALA A 87 -3.46 3.49 11.65
N VAL A 88 -4.11 2.38 12.03
CA VAL A 88 -4.10 1.87 13.41
C VAL A 88 -2.70 1.42 13.85
N GLU A 89 -2.02 0.61 13.03
CA GLU A 89 -0.69 0.09 13.35
C GLU A 89 0.37 1.21 13.36
N ALA A 90 0.29 2.15 12.41
CA ALA A 90 1.19 3.31 12.33
C ALA A 90 1.03 4.24 13.54
N GLY A 91 -0.19 4.48 14.01
CA GLY A 91 -0.43 5.29 15.21
C GLY A 91 0.28 4.72 16.44
N ALA A 92 0.18 3.41 16.65
CA ALA A 92 0.89 2.72 17.75
C ALA A 92 2.42 2.75 17.56
N ALA A 93 2.92 2.66 16.31
CA ALA A 93 4.35 2.75 16.01
C ALA A 93 4.87 4.17 16.25
N ALA A 94 4.18 5.19 15.76
CA ALA A 94 4.52 6.60 15.95
C ALA A 94 4.59 6.98 17.45
N ALA A 95 3.64 6.50 18.25
CA ALA A 95 3.68 6.70 19.70
C ALA A 95 4.93 6.08 20.35
N ARG A 96 5.35 4.87 19.91
CA ARG A 96 6.62 4.28 20.38
C ARG A 96 7.84 5.13 20.01
N THR A 97 7.85 5.69 18.80
CA THR A 97 8.92 6.59 18.35
C THR A 97 9.00 7.86 19.19
N LEU A 98 7.89 8.47 19.53
CA LEU A 98 7.87 9.63 20.43
C LEU A 98 8.44 9.33 21.83
N LEU A 99 8.19 8.12 22.34
CA LEU A 99 8.62 7.71 23.67
C LEU A 99 10.08 7.23 23.73
N ARG A 100 10.58 6.61 22.66
CA ARG A 100 11.89 5.92 22.65
C ARG A 100 12.92 6.55 21.73
N GLY A 101 12.51 7.50 20.89
CA GLY A 101 13.31 8.05 19.81
C GLY A 101 13.24 7.21 18.54
N SER A 102 13.72 7.79 17.44
CA SER A 102 13.85 7.13 16.16
C SER A 102 15.07 6.23 16.13
N GLY A 103 14.92 5.01 15.58
CA GLY A 103 16.02 4.07 15.44
C GLY A 103 15.56 2.73 14.84
N PRO A 104 16.50 1.78 14.64
CA PRO A 104 16.19 0.48 14.05
C PRO A 104 15.13 -0.33 14.81
N GLU A 105 15.08 -0.16 16.14
CA GLU A 105 14.13 -0.86 17.03
C GLU A 105 12.72 -0.28 16.99
N THR A 106 12.59 1.00 16.62
CA THR A 106 11.30 1.67 16.43
C THR A 106 10.85 1.71 14.98
N ALA A 107 11.65 1.17 14.05
CA ALA A 107 11.33 1.14 12.63
C ALA A 107 9.98 0.44 12.37
N TYR A 108 9.09 1.12 11.66
CA TYR A 108 7.78 0.64 11.31
C TYR A 108 7.83 -0.29 10.10
N ARG A 109 7.56 -1.56 10.33
CA ARG A 109 7.64 -2.65 9.36
C ARG A 109 6.25 -3.16 9.01
N ALA A 110 5.52 -2.41 8.20
CA ALA A 110 4.16 -2.76 7.82
C ALA A 110 4.11 -3.75 6.65
N VAL A 111 3.22 -4.72 6.72
CA VAL A 111 2.72 -5.44 5.56
C VAL A 111 1.38 -4.84 5.18
N PRO A 112 1.31 -3.98 4.14
CA PRO A 112 0.05 -3.38 3.71
C PRO A 112 -1.02 -4.45 3.51
N SER A 113 -2.24 -4.19 3.96
CA SER A 113 -3.35 -5.12 3.82
C SER A 113 -4.65 -4.32 3.66
N VAL A 114 -5.40 -4.64 2.61
CA VAL A 114 -6.67 -4.00 2.31
C VAL A 114 -7.67 -5.04 1.84
N TRP A 115 -8.94 -4.76 2.05
CA TRP A 115 -10.04 -5.55 1.51
C TRP A 115 -11.12 -4.66 0.93
N SER A 116 -11.89 -5.24 0.03
CA SER A 116 -13.09 -4.64 -0.53
C SER A 116 -14.15 -5.73 -0.68
N ASP A 117 -15.37 -5.42 -0.31
CA ASP A 117 -16.50 -6.34 -0.42
C ASP A 117 -17.32 -5.95 -1.66
N HIS A 118 -17.39 -6.84 -2.65
CA HIS A 118 -18.11 -6.66 -3.90
C HIS A 118 -19.20 -7.71 -4.04
N PHE A 119 -20.46 -7.30 -4.02
CA PHE A 119 -21.62 -8.20 -4.19
C PHE A 119 -21.58 -9.41 -3.26
N GLY A 120 -21.21 -9.21 -1.99
CA GLY A 120 -21.10 -10.28 -1.00
C GLY A 120 -19.85 -11.12 -1.06
N VAL A 121 -18.92 -10.83 -1.98
CA VAL A 121 -17.63 -11.51 -2.11
C VAL A 121 -16.50 -10.58 -1.68
N ARG A 122 -15.58 -11.11 -0.89
CA ARG A 122 -14.41 -10.37 -0.42
C ARG A 122 -13.22 -10.54 -1.37
N LEU A 123 -12.75 -9.41 -1.90
CA LEU A 123 -11.41 -9.25 -2.47
C LEU A 123 -10.48 -8.75 -1.37
N GLN A 124 -9.33 -9.38 -1.21
CA GLN A 124 -8.36 -8.97 -0.21
C GLN A 124 -6.94 -9.05 -0.77
N THR A 125 -6.08 -8.11 -0.36
CA THR A 125 -4.67 -8.10 -0.74
C THR A 125 -3.76 -7.97 0.46
N VAL A 126 -2.52 -8.46 0.31
CA VAL A 126 -1.42 -8.24 1.24
C VAL A 126 -0.16 -7.87 0.48
N GLY A 127 0.68 -7.01 1.06
CA GLY A 127 1.86 -6.48 0.39
C GLY A 127 1.52 -5.43 -0.66
N LEU A 128 2.28 -5.42 -1.74
CA LEU A 128 2.25 -4.40 -2.80
C LEU A 128 2.02 -5.05 -4.19
N PRO A 129 0.90 -5.76 -4.42
CA PRO A 129 0.69 -6.49 -5.68
C PRO A 129 0.64 -5.58 -6.90
N ALA A 130 0.28 -4.30 -6.75
CA ALA A 130 0.28 -3.33 -7.85
C ALA A 130 1.68 -3.02 -8.41
N LEU A 131 2.75 -3.33 -7.67
CA LEU A 131 4.14 -3.14 -8.10
C LEU A 131 4.78 -4.42 -8.67
N ALA A 132 3.99 -5.48 -8.85
CA ALA A 132 4.48 -6.75 -9.38
C ALA A 132 4.77 -6.66 -10.89
N ASP A 133 5.81 -7.39 -11.32
CA ASP A 133 6.07 -7.68 -12.73
C ASP A 133 5.41 -8.99 -13.19
N ARG A 134 5.03 -9.85 -12.23
CA ARG A 134 4.32 -11.11 -12.48
C ARG A 134 3.27 -11.38 -11.40
N ILE A 135 2.09 -11.80 -11.85
CA ILE A 135 1.01 -12.30 -10.98
C ILE A 135 0.61 -13.69 -11.50
N GLU A 136 0.51 -14.65 -10.58
CA GLU A 136 0.21 -16.06 -10.90
C GLU A 136 -0.83 -16.60 -9.93
N VAL A 137 -1.91 -17.19 -10.46
CA VAL A 137 -2.91 -17.92 -9.66
C VAL A 137 -2.27 -19.22 -9.16
N VAL A 138 -2.21 -19.39 -7.85
CA VAL A 138 -1.56 -20.53 -7.18
C VAL A 138 -2.56 -21.45 -6.49
N GLU A 139 -3.81 -21.02 -6.34
CA GLU A 139 -4.87 -21.81 -5.70
C GLU A 139 -6.23 -21.36 -6.24
N GLY A 140 -7.11 -22.30 -6.58
CA GLY A 140 -8.40 -22.04 -7.23
C GLY A 140 -8.29 -21.59 -8.68
N SER A 141 -9.34 -20.97 -9.22
CA SER A 141 -9.33 -20.42 -10.57
C SER A 141 -10.15 -19.12 -10.70
N VAL A 142 -9.83 -18.32 -11.72
CA VAL A 142 -10.58 -17.09 -12.04
C VAL A 142 -11.98 -17.44 -12.54
N GLU A 143 -12.12 -18.53 -13.31
CA GLU A 143 -13.39 -19.02 -13.86
C GLU A 143 -14.38 -19.37 -12.74
N GLU A 144 -13.89 -19.98 -11.68
CA GLU A 144 -14.68 -20.30 -10.47
C GLU A 144 -14.95 -19.09 -9.58
N ARG A 145 -14.40 -17.93 -9.93
CA ARG A 145 -14.45 -16.71 -9.10
C ARG A 145 -14.01 -16.95 -7.64
N ARG A 146 -13.05 -17.85 -7.48
CA ARG A 146 -12.51 -18.22 -6.19
C ARG A 146 -11.04 -18.60 -6.36
N PHE A 147 -10.12 -17.69 -6.01
CA PHE A 147 -8.69 -17.89 -6.25
C PHE A 147 -7.80 -17.15 -5.25
N CYS A 148 -6.55 -17.60 -5.15
CA CYS A 148 -5.44 -16.87 -4.57
C CYS A 148 -4.34 -16.75 -5.62
N ALA A 149 -3.87 -15.51 -5.85
CA ALA A 149 -2.77 -15.21 -6.75
C ALA A 149 -1.59 -14.62 -5.98
N VAL A 150 -0.38 -14.98 -6.39
CA VAL A 150 0.88 -14.47 -5.84
C VAL A 150 1.46 -13.44 -6.79
N ALA A 151 1.88 -12.32 -6.23
CA ALA A 151 2.53 -11.23 -6.93
C ALA A 151 4.03 -11.23 -6.62
N THR A 152 4.86 -11.25 -7.66
CA THR A 152 6.32 -11.19 -7.55
C THR A 152 6.88 -10.00 -8.31
N ARG A 153 8.05 -9.53 -7.86
CA ARG A 153 8.85 -8.51 -8.53
C ARG A 153 10.30 -8.96 -8.54
N ALA A 154 10.91 -9.04 -9.72
CA ALA A 154 12.25 -9.60 -9.90
C ALA A 154 12.41 -10.97 -9.21
N GLY A 155 11.40 -11.85 -9.32
CA GLY A 155 11.36 -13.17 -8.72
C GLY A 155 11.14 -13.22 -7.19
N ARG A 156 10.94 -12.09 -6.54
CA ARG A 156 10.72 -11.99 -5.09
C ARG A 156 9.25 -11.78 -4.77
N LEU A 157 8.76 -12.40 -3.70
CA LEU A 157 7.39 -12.19 -3.24
C LEU A 157 7.19 -10.73 -2.83
N ILE A 158 6.31 -9.99 -3.50
CA ILE A 158 5.97 -8.62 -3.16
C ILE A 158 4.54 -8.48 -2.63
N GLY A 159 3.67 -9.41 -2.94
CA GLY A 159 2.29 -9.40 -2.47
C GLY A 159 1.51 -10.64 -2.85
N ALA A 160 0.26 -10.67 -2.43
CA ALA A 160 -0.71 -11.67 -2.85
C ALA A 160 -2.12 -11.08 -2.86
N VAL A 161 -2.98 -11.65 -3.69
CA VAL A 161 -4.39 -11.28 -3.86
C VAL A 161 -5.25 -12.51 -3.67
N ALA A 162 -6.35 -12.39 -2.95
CA ALA A 162 -7.35 -13.46 -2.85
C ALA A 162 -8.75 -12.94 -3.11
N TYR A 163 -9.49 -13.67 -3.92
CA TYR A 163 -10.91 -13.48 -4.19
C TYR A 163 -11.69 -14.67 -3.63
N ALA A 164 -12.62 -14.41 -2.71
CA ALA A 164 -13.37 -15.43 -1.98
C ALA A 164 -12.52 -16.45 -1.16
N MET A 165 -11.22 -16.17 -0.95
CA MET A 165 -10.26 -17.06 -0.25
C MET A 165 -9.40 -16.33 0.79
N PRO A 166 -9.95 -15.55 1.72
CA PRO A 166 -9.15 -14.68 2.61
C PRO A 166 -8.14 -15.47 3.47
N LYS A 167 -8.45 -16.71 3.83
CA LYS A 167 -7.54 -17.57 4.63
C LYS A 167 -6.23 -17.90 3.89
N ALA A 168 -6.26 -17.95 2.56
CA ALA A 168 -5.07 -18.25 1.76
C ALA A 168 -3.99 -17.16 1.90
N LEU A 169 -4.36 -15.91 2.21
CA LEU A 169 -3.43 -14.79 2.33
C LEU A 169 -2.57 -14.84 3.60
N VAL A 170 -3.01 -15.53 4.65
CA VAL A 170 -2.32 -15.55 5.95
C VAL A 170 -0.85 -16.00 5.80
N ARG A 171 -0.60 -17.05 5.02
CA ARG A 171 0.75 -17.56 4.76
C ARG A 171 1.65 -16.53 4.08
N TYR A 172 1.10 -15.74 3.14
CA TYR A 172 1.87 -14.71 2.42
C TYR A 172 2.12 -13.49 3.28
N ARG A 173 1.16 -13.07 4.10
CA ARG A 173 1.38 -12.01 5.09
C ARG A 173 2.52 -12.36 6.04
N ILE A 174 2.54 -13.59 6.56
CA ILE A 174 3.61 -14.07 7.44
C ILE A 174 4.96 -14.07 6.72
N ARG A 175 5.03 -14.57 5.48
CA ARG A 175 6.26 -14.56 4.68
C ARG A 175 6.78 -13.14 4.44
N LEU A 176 5.92 -12.21 4.04
CA LEU A 176 6.28 -10.81 3.86
C LEU A 176 6.77 -10.17 5.15
N ALA A 177 6.08 -10.42 6.29
CA ALA A 177 6.48 -9.91 7.59
C ALA A 177 7.86 -10.43 8.05
N ARG A 178 8.28 -11.60 7.58
CA ARG A 178 9.60 -12.19 7.79
C ARG A 178 10.67 -11.70 6.81
N GLY A 179 10.31 -10.81 5.88
CA GLY A 179 11.25 -10.23 4.91
C GLY A 179 11.38 -11.00 3.60
N ALA A 180 10.37 -11.76 3.18
CA ALA A 180 10.42 -12.55 1.94
C ALA A 180 10.74 -11.71 0.67
N TYR A 181 10.43 -10.43 0.67
CA TYR A 181 10.83 -9.53 -0.42
C TYR A 181 12.34 -9.28 -0.47
N LEU A 182 13.03 -9.38 0.67
CA LEU A 182 14.49 -9.19 0.80
C LEU A 182 15.27 -10.48 0.52
N GLU A 183 14.60 -11.63 0.51
CA GLU A 183 15.21 -12.93 0.19
C GLU A 183 15.60 -12.99 -1.29
N GLN A 184 16.67 -13.71 -1.62
CA GLN A 184 17.02 -13.95 -3.02
C GLN A 184 15.96 -14.84 -3.68
N PRO A 185 15.62 -14.60 -4.97
CA PRO A 185 14.70 -15.49 -5.69
C PRO A 185 15.28 -16.91 -5.73
N ALA A 186 14.42 -17.90 -5.45
CA ALA A 186 14.79 -19.29 -5.59
C ALA A 186 15.17 -19.55 -7.06
N GLY A 187 16.43 -19.86 -7.33
CA GLY A 187 16.88 -20.23 -8.67
C GLY A 187 18.08 -19.49 -9.26
N THR A 188 18.65 -18.49 -8.58
CA THR A 188 19.95 -17.94 -8.97
C THR A 188 21.11 -18.61 -8.20
N ALA A 189 21.16 -19.94 -8.24
CA ALA A 189 22.43 -20.61 -8.01
C ALA A 189 23.33 -20.26 -9.18
N SER A 190 24.29 -19.35 -8.94
CA SER A 190 25.39 -19.09 -9.83
C SER A 190 26.04 -20.42 -10.23
N GLY A 191 25.85 -20.81 -11.49
CA GLY A 191 26.73 -21.77 -12.12
C GLY A 191 28.10 -21.16 -12.21
N ALA A 192 28.90 -21.29 -11.16
CA ALA A 192 30.34 -21.20 -11.27
C ALA A 192 30.76 -22.48 -11.99
N ALA A 193 30.84 -22.38 -13.30
CA ALA A 193 31.54 -23.39 -14.12
C ALA A 193 33.02 -23.12 -14.02
N ALA A 194 33.75 -24.18 -13.74
CA ALA A 194 35.19 -24.31 -13.81
C ALA A 194 35.75 -23.95 -15.20
#